data_2ce9e38e617bd4071aeb59339061332b
#
_entry.id   2ce9e38e617bd4071aeb59339061332b
#
_cell.length_a   1.000
_cell.length_b   1.000
_cell.length_c   1.000
_cell.angle_alpha   90.00
_cell.angle_beta   90.00
_cell.angle_gamma   90.00
#
_symmetry.space_group_name_H-M   'P 1'
#
loop_
_entity.id
_entity.type
_entity.pdbx_description
1 polymer ?
#
loop_
_entity_poly.entity_id
_entity_poly.type
_entity_poly.pdbx_seq_one_letter_code
_entity_poly.pdbx_strand_id
1 'polypeptide(L)'
;MLGVYDYTVILTYISLWISIGGMMLSLNGHLDLAVLCLALSGLCDMFDGKIARTKKDRTEIEKRFGIQIDSLCDIVCFGVGPAIICYCMGMNGIVGVLILMFYVLAGLIRLAWFNVTEECRQDETTENRKCYQGLPITSMSIALPILVVLRPFLHYDFRIVLHAMVLLVGLLFITAVSYTHLTLPTNREV
;
A
#
# COMPACT_ATOMS: atom_id res chain seq x y z
N MET A 1 21.45 3.20 20.07
CA MET A 1 20.52 2.34 19.30
C MET A 1 20.47 2.85 17.88
N LEU A 2 20.47 1.95 16.90
CA LEU A 2 20.31 2.31 15.48
C LEU A 2 18.82 2.58 15.18
N GLY A 3 18.49 3.68 14.53
CA GLY A 3 17.13 4.02 14.09
C GLY A 3 16.54 5.24 14.81
N VAL A 4 15.38 5.69 14.30
CA VAL A 4 14.60 6.78 14.87
C VAL A 4 13.40 6.17 15.58
N TYR A 5 13.24 6.46 16.88
CA TYR A 5 12.16 5.93 17.74
C TYR A 5 11.26 7.07 18.21
N ASP A 6 10.73 7.82 17.25
CA ASP A 6 9.85 8.94 17.52
C ASP A 6 8.37 8.55 17.32
N TYR A 7 7.46 9.29 17.97
CA TYR A 7 6.01 9.07 17.82
C TYR A 7 5.53 9.11 16.37
N THR A 8 6.28 9.76 15.48
CA THR A 8 5.97 9.87 14.04
C THR A 8 6.13 8.57 13.26
N VAL A 9 6.93 7.60 13.77
CA VAL A 9 7.18 6.29 13.15
C VAL A 9 6.51 5.15 13.93
N ILE A 10 5.96 5.42 15.12
CA ILE A 10 5.33 4.37 15.93
C ILE A 10 4.13 3.76 15.23
N LEU A 11 3.33 4.58 14.54
CA LEU A 11 2.13 4.09 13.85
C LEU A 11 2.48 3.17 12.67
N THR A 12 3.56 3.48 11.94
CA THR A 12 4.12 2.62 10.89
C THR A 12 4.55 1.27 11.45
N TYR A 13 5.19 1.24 12.64
CA TYR A 13 5.56 -0.02 13.30
C TYR A 13 4.33 -0.82 13.76
N ILE A 14 3.29 -0.16 14.28
CA ILE A 14 2.02 -0.80 14.66
C ILE A 14 1.34 -1.39 13.42
N SER A 15 1.29 -0.66 12.30
CA SER A 15 0.78 -1.14 11.02
C SER A 15 1.48 -2.43 10.59
N LEU A 16 2.81 -2.45 10.66
CA LEU A 16 3.61 -3.63 10.33
C LEU A 16 3.28 -4.82 11.25
N TRP A 17 3.15 -4.61 12.55
CA TRP A 17 2.83 -5.68 13.50
C TRP A 17 1.44 -6.27 13.25
N ILE A 18 0.45 -5.42 12.99
CA ILE A 18 -0.91 -5.85 12.64
C ILE A 18 -0.87 -6.67 11.34
N SER A 19 -0.14 -6.21 10.33
CA SER A 19 -0.02 -6.91 9.06
C SER A 19 0.65 -8.28 9.19
N ILE A 20 1.77 -8.37 9.92
CA ILE A 20 2.44 -9.65 10.21
C ILE A 20 1.52 -10.60 10.97
N GLY A 21 0.78 -10.08 11.97
CA GLY A 21 -0.25 -10.85 12.67
C GLY A 21 -1.31 -11.40 11.72
N GLY A 22 -1.78 -10.59 10.77
CA GLY A 22 -2.71 -10.99 9.71
C GLY A 22 -2.15 -12.10 8.82
N MET A 23 -0.87 -12.01 8.42
CA MET A 23 -0.22 -13.08 7.66
C MET A 23 -0.19 -14.40 8.43
N MET A 24 0.16 -14.38 9.72
CA MET A 24 0.17 -15.57 10.58
C MET A 24 -1.24 -16.15 10.76
N LEU A 25 -2.26 -15.30 10.90
CA LEU A 25 -3.65 -15.73 10.98
C LEU A 25 -4.10 -16.39 9.68
N SER A 26 -3.69 -15.89 8.52
CA SER A 26 -4.05 -16.49 7.23
C SER A 26 -3.44 -17.88 7.05
N LEU A 27 -2.19 -18.08 7.49
CA LEU A 27 -1.53 -19.38 7.47
C LEU A 27 -2.19 -20.40 8.39
N ASN A 28 -2.82 -19.94 9.48
CA ASN A 28 -3.61 -20.76 10.40
C ASN A 28 -5.07 -20.96 9.95
N GLY A 29 -5.46 -20.48 8.77
CA GLY A 29 -6.80 -20.64 8.20
C GLY A 29 -7.83 -19.59 8.64
N HIS A 30 -7.45 -18.60 9.44
CA HIS A 30 -8.34 -17.51 9.90
C HIS A 30 -8.36 -16.36 8.88
N LEU A 31 -8.89 -16.61 7.68
CA LEU A 31 -8.82 -15.68 6.53
C LEU A 31 -9.58 -14.38 6.77
N ASP A 32 -10.74 -14.42 7.41
CA ASP A 32 -11.55 -13.22 7.66
C ASP A 32 -10.82 -12.26 8.62
N LEU A 33 -10.20 -12.80 9.67
CA LEU A 33 -9.38 -12.01 10.59
C LEU A 33 -8.11 -11.46 9.92
N ALA A 34 -7.50 -12.23 9.02
CA ALA A 34 -6.35 -11.77 8.25
C ALA A 34 -6.70 -10.58 7.36
N VAL A 35 -7.85 -10.63 6.68
CA VAL A 35 -8.35 -9.53 5.85
C VAL A 35 -8.71 -8.31 6.70
N LEU A 36 -9.26 -8.51 7.90
CA LEU A 36 -9.51 -7.43 8.85
C LEU A 36 -8.20 -6.76 9.29
N CYS A 37 -7.16 -7.55 9.61
CA CYS A 37 -5.83 -7.03 9.94
C CYS A 37 -5.24 -6.20 8.79
N LEU A 38 -5.40 -6.66 7.54
CA LEU A 38 -4.97 -5.91 6.36
C LEU A 38 -5.68 -4.55 6.25
N ALA A 39 -7.01 -4.52 6.47
CA ALA A 39 -7.77 -3.27 6.46
C ALA A 39 -7.34 -2.32 7.58
N LEU A 40 -7.12 -2.84 8.79
CA LEU A 40 -6.64 -2.05 9.93
C LEU A 40 -5.22 -1.50 9.69
N SER A 41 -4.32 -2.30 9.11
CA SER A 41 -2.99 -1.86 8.69
C SER A 41 -3.08 -0.70 7.69
N GLY A 42 -3.96 -0.79 6.69
CA GLY A 42 -4.19 0.31 5.75
C GLY A 42 -4.79 1.57 6.38
N LEU A 43 -5.62 1.43 7.41
CA LEU A 43 -6.09 2.57 8.19
C LEU A 43 -4.95 3.24 8.97
N CYS A 44 -4.07 2.46 9.61
CA CYS A 44 -2.90 2.98 10.32
C CYS A 44 -2.00 3.78 9.36
N ASP A 45 -1.71 3.24 8.17
CA ASP A 45 -0.93 3.88 7.12
C ASP A 45 -1.54 5.23 6.68
N MET A 46 -2.86 5.28 6.50
CA MET A 46 -3.53 6.53 6.11
C MET A 46 -3.34 7.65 7.16
N PHE A 47 -3.14 7.30 8.44
CA PHE A 47 -2.98 8.27 9.53
C PHE A 47 -1.53 8.60 9.83
N ASP A 48 -0.55 7.74 9.56
CA ASP A 48 0.85 7.97 9.92
C ASP A 48 1.46 9.17 9.19
N GLY A 49 1.18 9.35 7.91
CA GLY A 49 1.56 10.54 7.16
C GLY A 49 0.99 11.85 7.71
N LYS A 50 -0.22 11.82 8.31
CA LYS A 50 -0.80 12.99 8.98
C LYS A 50 -0.07 13.28 10.29
N ILE A 51 0.21 12.25 11.08
CA ILE A 51 0.96 12.35 12.35
C ILE A 51 2.39 12.81 12.08
N ALA A 52 3.04 12.28 11.05
CA ALA A 52 4.39 12.69 10.65
C ALA A 52 4.49 14.20 10.38
N ARG A 53 3.46 14.84 9.84
CA ARG A 53 3.40 16.28 9.56
C ARG A 53 3.18 17.15 10.80
N THR A 54 2.83 16.61 11.95
CA THR A 54 2.61 17.39 13.18
C THR A 54 3.92 17.85 13.80
N LYS A 55 5.02 17.12 13.59
CA LYS A 55 6.35 17.48 14.10
C LYS A 55 7.06 18.43 13.14
N LYS A 56 7.15 19.72 13.51
CA LYS A 56 7.78 20.77 12.70
C LYS A 56 9.32 20.75 12.76
N ASP A 57 9.90 20.32 13.88
CA ASP A 57 11.34 20.35 14.16
C ASP A 57 12.00 18.99 13.86
N ARG A 58 11.81 18.46 12.64
CA ARG A 58 12.45 17.23 12.18
C ARG A 58 13.80 17.55 11.56
N THR A 59 14.82 16.79 11.96
CA THR A 59 16.11 16.81 11.25
C THR A 59 15.97 16.16 9.86
N GLU A 60 16.86 16.47 8.93
CA GLU A 60 16.86 15.87 7.59
C GLU A 60 17.05 14.34 7.65
N ILE A 61 17.84 13.86 8.62
CA ILE A 61 18.03 12.41 8.85
C ILE A 61 16.72 11.75 9.28
N GLU A 62 15.97 12.37 10.22
CA GLU A 62 14.68 11.84 10.68
C GLU A 62 13.63 11.82 9.56
N LYS A 63 13.61 12.81 8.68
CA LYS A 63 12.71 12.86 7.52
C LYS A 63 13.03 11.75 6.52
N ARG A 64 14.30 11.63 6.10
CA ARG A 64 14.74 10.59 5.16
C ARG A 64 14.53 9.19 5.73
N PHE A 65 14.85 8.97 7.01
CA PHE A 65 14.59 7.69 7.68
C PHE A 65 13.10 7.36 7.69
N GLY A 66 12.23 8.34 8.02
CA GLY A 66 10.77 8.16 8.01
C GLY A 66 10.25 7.69 6.65
N ILE A 67 10.67 8.33 5.55
CA ILE A 67 10.28 7.96 4.18
C ILE A 67 10.73 6.54 3.83
N GLN A 68 11.95 6.18 4.20
CA GLN A 68 12.49 4.85 3.88
C GLN A 68 11.80 3.75 4.68
N ILE A 69 11.59 3.95 5.99
CA ILE A 69 10.94 2.93 6.83
C ILE A 69 9.48 2.74 6.45
N ASP A 70 8.78 3.80 6.09
CA ASP A 70 7.43 3.79 5.58
C ASP A 70 7.32 2.92 4.33
N SER A 71 8.14 3.18 3.31
CA SER A 71 8.16 2.40 2.07
C SER A 71 8.55 0.93 2.28
N LEU A 72 9.47 0.63 3.22
CA LEU A 72 9.84 -0.74 3.57
C LEU A 72 8.68 -1.47 4.29
N CYS A 73 7.96 -0.77 5.17
CA CYS A 73 6.77 -1.31 5.80
C CYS A 73 5.65 -1.55 4.79
N ASP A 74 5.43 -0.61 3.88
CA ASP A 74 4.41 -0.67 2.84
C ASP A 74 4.54 -1.91 1.95
N ILE A 75 5.75 -2.22 1.49
CA ILE A 75 5.95 -3.41 0.66
C ILE A 75 5.65 -4.69 1.43
N VAL A 76 5.93 -4.74 2.73
CA VAL A 76 5.59 -5.90 3.56
C VAL A 76 4.08 -5.94 3.82
N CYS A 77 3.48 -4.82 4.22
CA CYS A 77 2.07 -4.76 4.60
C CYS A 77 1.12 -4.93 3.41
N PHE A 78 1.41 -4.28 2.28
CA PHE A 78 0.50 -4.18 1.13
C PHE A 78 1.01 -4.88 -0.13
N GLY A 79 2.27 -5.33 -0.13
CA GLY A 79 2.82 -6.21 -1.16
C GLY A 79 2.77 -7.68 -0.71
N VAL A 80 3.59 -8.04 0.27
CA VAL A 80 3.76 -9.43 0.72
C VAL A 80 2.53 -9.92 1.50
N GLY A 81 1.95 -9.09 2.38
CA GLY A 81 0.80 -9.45 3.19
C GLY A 81 -0.40 -9.94 2.36
N PRO A 82 -0.93 -9.12 1.43
CA PRO A 82 -2.01 -9.55 0.54
C PRO A 82 -1.64 -10.76 -0.31
N ALA A 83 -0.39 -10.90 -0.75
CA ALA A 83 0.06 -12.06 -1.53
C ALA A 83 -0.08 -13.36 -0.72
N ILE A 84 0.34 -13.37 0.56
CA ILE A 84 0.20 -14.53 1.46
C ILE A 84 -1.30 -14.81 1.71
N ILE A 85 -2.09 -13.79 1.99
CA ILE A 85 -3.54 -13.94 2.23
C ILE A 85 -4.21 -14.53 0.99
N CYS A 86 -3.96 -14.00 -0.21
CA CYS A 86 -4.53 -14.50 -1.47
C CYS A 86 -4.08 -15.93 -1.79
N TYR A 87 -2.82 -16.28 -1.49
CA TYR A 87 -2.32 -17.64 -1.61
C TYR A 87 -3.16 -18.61 -0.74
N CYS A 88 -3.38 -18.26 0.53
CA CYS A 88 -4.21 -19.04 1.45
C CYS A 88 -5.70 -19.07 1.04
N MET A 89 -6.20 -18.04 0.32
CA MET A 89 -7.56 -17.97 -0.21
C MET A 89 -7.79 -18.84 -1.46
N GLY A 90 -6.73 -19.49 -1.99
CA GLY A 90 -6.85 -20.43 -3.08
C GLY A 90 -6.06 -20.10 -4.35
N MET A 91 -5.16 -19.09 -4.31
CA MET A 91 -4.21 -18.79 -5.38
C MET A 91 -2.92 -19.63 -5.26
N ASN A 92 -3.04 -20.90 -4.84
CA ASN A 92 -1.91 -21.79 -4.57
C ASN A 92 -1.48 -22.64 -5.80
N GLY A 93 -2.19 -22.52 -6.93
CA GLY A 93 -1.78 -23.13 -8.19
C GLY A 93 -0.63 -22.36 -8.87
N ILE A 94 0.03 -22.97 -9.86
CA ILE A 94 1.17 -22.39 -10.58
C ILE A 94 0.84 -21.00 -11.12
N VAL A 95 -0.31 -20.84 -11.78
CA VAL A 95 -0.75 -19.55 -12.33
C VAL A 95 -0.98 -18.52 -11.22
N GLY A 96 -1.62 -18.92 -10.12
CA GLY A 96 -1.85 -18.03 -8.97
C GLY A 96 -0.53 -17.54 -8.37
N VAL A 97 0.43 -18.45 -8.15
CA VAL A 97 1.75 -18.11 -7.63
C VAL A 97 2.49 -17.14 -8.55
N LEU A 98 2.47 -17.35 -9.86
CA LEU A 98 3.10 -16.44 -10.82
C LEU A 98 2.46 -15.04 -10.79
N ILE A 99 1.13 -14.96 -10.67
CA ILE A 99 0.43 -13.67 -10.54
C ILE A 99 0.82 -12.99 -9.22
N LEU A 100 0.91 -13.72 -8.12
CA LEU A 100 1.32 -13.16 -6.82
C LEU A 100 2.77 -12.65 -6.84
N MET A 101 3.68 -13.40 -7.45
CA MET A 101 5.08 -12.97 -7.63
C MET A 101 5.15 -11.68 -8.47
N PHE A 102 4.41 -11.63 -9.58
CA PHE A 102 4.31 -10.43 -10.41
C PHE A 102 3.75 -9.24 -9.61
N TYR A 103 2.68 -9.45 -8.85
CA TYR A 103 2.05 -8.40 -8.03
C TYR A 103 3.02 -7.78 -7.02
N VAL A 104 3.76 -8.61 -6.27
CA VAL A 104 4.75 -8.13 -5.29
C VAL A 104 5.87 -7.37 -5.97
N LEU A 105 6.38 -7.89 -7.10
CA LEU A 105 7.42 -7.23 -7.88
C LEU A 105 6.95 -5.89 -8.43
N ALA A 106 5.74 -5.82 -8.98
CA ALA A 106 5.15 -4.59 -9.48
C ALA A 106 4.99 -3.52 -8.39
N GLY A 107 4.56 -3.93 -7.19
CA GLY A 107 4.47 -3.06 -6.02
C GLY A 107 5.83 -2.51 -5.58
N LEU A 108 6.87 -3.37 -5.58
CA LEU A 108 8.23 -2.99 -5.22
C LEU A 108 8.82 -1.98 -6.24
N ILE A 109 8.67 -2.25 -7.54
CA ILE A 109 9.13 -1.34 -8.61
C ILE A 109 8.44 0.02 -8.45
N ARG A 110 7.13 0.02 -8.18
CA ARG A 110 6.38 1.25 -7.99
C ARG A 110 6.87 2.07 -6.81
N LEU A 111 7.08 1.45 -5.64
CA LEU A 111 7.57 2.15 -4.46
C LEU A 111 8.96 2.72 -4.66
N ALA A 112 9.85 1.94 -5.28
CA ALA A 112 11.20 2.40 -5.63
C ALA A 112 11.16 3.61 -6.56
N TRP A 113 10.34 3.55 -7.62
CA TRP A 113 10.15 4.67 -8.55
C TRP A 113 9.59 5.91 -7.86
N PHE A 114 8.59 5.73 -6.97
CA PHE A 114 7.99 6.81 -6.20
C PHE A 114 9.03 7.51 -5.31
N ASN A 115 9.86 6.73 -4.59
CA ASN A 115 10.87 7.28 -3.70
C ASN A 115 11.92 8.09 -4.47
N VAL A 116 12.43 7.57 -5.58
CA VAL A 116 13.41 8.26 -6.42
C VAL A 116 12.82 9.56 -6.99
N THR A 117 11.61 9.52 -7.52
CA THR A 117 10.97 10.72 -8.09
C THR A 117 10.63 11.76 -7.02
N GLU A 118 10.30 11.33 -5.81
CA GLU A 118 10.04 12.25 -4.69
C GLU A 118 11.33 12.89 -4.18
N GLU A 119 12.43 12.14 -4.10
CA GLU A 119 13.75 12.64 -3.73
C GLU A 119 14.24 13.69 -4.74
N CYS A 120 14.22 13.40 -6.04
CA CYS A 120 14.56 14.34 -7.09
C CYS A 120 13.71 15.63 -7.04
N ARG A 121 12.40 15.49 -6.75
CA ARG A 121 11.51 16.65 -6.64
C ARG A 121 11.85 17.53 -5.44
N GLN A 122 12.19 16.95 -4.28
CA GLN A 122 12.55 17.70 -3.08
C GLN A 122 13.84 18.50 -3.27
N ASP A 123 14.75 18.01 -4.12
CA ASP A 123 15.98 18.72 -4.47
C ASP A 123 15.72 19.93 -5.41
N GLU A 124 14.64 19.90 -6.23
CA GLU A 124 14.32 20.95 -7.19
C GLU A 124 13.31 21.99 -6.68
N THR A 125 12.33 21.60 -5.90
CA THR A 125 11.23 22.48 -5.44
C THR A 125 10.67 22.13 -4.08
N THR A 126 10.26 23.17 -3.30
CA THR A 126 9.54 23.00 -2.03
C THR A 126 8.01 22.92 -2.20
N GLU A 127 7.51 22.98 -3.44
CA GLU A 127 6.06 22.94 -3.70
C GLU A 127 5.45 21.54 -3.55
N ASN A 128 4.19 21.48 -3.11
CA ASN A 128 3.44 20.23 -3.00
C ASN A 128 3.17 19.59 -4.39
N ARG A 129 3.24 18.27 -4.43
CA ARG A 129 3.02 17.48 -5.65
C ARG A 129 1.63 17.73 -6.24
N LYS A 130 1.56 18.16 -7.50
CA LYS A 130 0.30 18.43 -8.23
C LYS A 130 -0.25 17.20 -8.98
N CYS A 131 0.57 16.16 -9.18
CA CYS A 131 0.18 14.96 -9.93
C CYS A 131 0.68 13.69 -9.24
N TYR A 132 -0.22 12.76 -8.94
CA TYR A 132 0.12 11.41 -8.49
C TYR A 132 0.13 10.48 -9.69
N GLN A 133 1.23 9.74 -9.88
CA GLN A 133 1.34 8.73 -10.94
C GLN A 133 1.05 7.34 -10.37
N GLY A 134 0.08 6.65 -10.97
CA GLY A 134 -0.27 5.26 -10.64
C GLY A 134 -1.10 5.04 -9.37
N LEU A 135 -1.60 3.81 -9.19
CA LEU A 135 -2.43 3.40 -8.06
C LEU A 135 -1.59 3.28 -6.77
N PRO A 136 -2.00 3.80 -5.58
CA PRO A 136 -1.29 3.59 -4.32
C PRO A 136 -1.16 2.10 -3.97
N ILE A 137 -0.02 1.66 -3.41
CA ILE A 137 0.17 0.26 -3.02
C ILE A 137 -0.83 -0.15 -1.92
N THR A 138 -1.21 0.79 -1.08
CA THR A 138 -2.23 0.65 -0.03
C THR A 138 -3.63 0.36 -0.55
N SER A 139 -3.89 0.54 -1.87
CA SER A 139 -5.19 0.23 -2.48
C SER A 139 -5.64 -1.21 -2.27
N MET A 140 -4.71 -2.15 -2.10
CA MET A 140 -5.02 -3.55 -1.84
C MET A 140 -5.65 -3.77 -0.46
N SER A 141 -5.35 -2.91 0.52
CA SER A 141 -5.99 -2.93 1.85
C SER A 141 -7.48 -2.55 1.82
N ILE A 142 -7.94 -2.00 0.71
CA ILE A 142 -9.35 -1.69 0.46
C ILE A 142 -9.95 -2.71 -0.51
N ALA A 143 -9.26 -3.01 -1.60
CA ALA A 143 -9.77 -3.88 -2.67
C ALA A 143 -10.04 -5.31 -2.19
N LEU A 144 -9.11 -5.90 -1.43
CA LEU A 144 -9.26 -7.27 -0.95
C LEU A 144 -10.40 -7.43 0.09
N PRO A 145 -10.52 -6.59 1.14
CA PRO A 145 -11.67 -6.63 2.04
C PRO A 145 -13.02 -6.46 1.32
N ILE A 146 -13.11 -5.52 0.39
CA ILE A 146 -14.35 -5.33 -0.40
C ILE A 146 -14.68 -6.60 -1.19
N LEU A 147 -13.70 -7.22 -1.86
CA LEU A 147 -13.94 -8.45 -2.59
C LEU A 147 -14.42 -9.58 -1.68
N VAL A 148 -13.85 -9.70 -0.47
CA VAL A 148 -14.26 -10.74 0.50
C VAL A 148 -15.69 -10.49 1.00
N VAL A 149 -16.06 -9.25 1.29
CA VAL A 149 -17.44 -8.89 1.68
C VAL A 149 -18.43 -9.16 0.55
N LEU A 150 -18.03 -8.93 -0.70
CA LEU A 150 -18.88 -9.19 -1.87
C LEU A 150 -18.95 -10.67 -2.25
N ARG A 151 -18.12 -11.54 -1.67
CA ARG A 151 -18.07 -12.98 -1.99
C ARG A 151 -19.44 -13.66 -2.04
N PRO A 152 -20.38 -13.45 -1.09
CA PRO A 152 -21.69 -14.12 -1.13
C PRO A 152 -22.58 -13.66 -2.29
N PHE A 153 -22.30 -12.50 -2.90
CA PHE A 153 -23.07 -11.94 -4.01
C PHE A 153 -22.48 -12.29 -5.39
N LEU A 154 -21.28 -12.88 -5.41
CA LEU A 154 -20.60 -13.24 -6.67
C LEU A 154 -21.23 -14.51 -7.26
N HIS A 155 -21.72 -14.40 -8.50
CA HIS A 155 -22.24 -15.52 -9.29
C HIS A 155 -21.14 -16.34 -9.98
N TYR A 156 -19.89 -15.84 -9.95
CA TYR A 156 -18.70 -16.47 -10.53
C TYR A 156 -17.85 -17.15 -9.46
N ASP A 157 -16.98 -18.06 -9.90
CA ASP A 157 -16.02 -18.69 -9.00
C ASP A 157 -15.13 -17.57 -8.39
N PHE A 158 -15.19 -17.44 -7.06
CA PHE A 158 -14.44 -16.45 -6.30
C PHE A 158 -12.96 -16.47 -6.63
N ARG A 159 -12.39 -17.65 -6.91
CA ARG A 159 -10.96 -17.78 -7.24
C ARG A 159 -10.63 -17.06 -8.55
N ILE A 160 -11.46 -17.16 -9.58
CA ILE A 160 -11.25 -16.49 -10.87
C ILE A 160 -11.25 -14.98 -10.68
N VAL A 161 -12.22 -14.46 -9.93
CA VAL A 161 -12.33 -13.03 -9.65
C VAL A 161 -11.12 -12.54 -8.85
N LEU A 162 -10.66 -13.33 -7.86
CA LEU A 162 -9.48 -13.03 -7.07
C LEU A 162 -8.21 -12.94 -7.95
N HIS A 163 -7.98 -13.91 -8.84
CA HIS A 163 -6.85 -13.89 -9.79
C HIS A 163 -6.91 -12.65 -10.70
N ALA A 164 -8.08 -12.34 -11.24
CA ALA A 164 -8.28 -11.19 -12.12
C ALA A 164 -8.02 -9.88 -11.38
N MET A 165 -8.52 -9.73 -10.15
CA MET A 165 -8.31 -8.55 -9.31
C MET A 165 -6.82 -8.32 -9.00
N VAL A 166 -6.12 -9.36 -8.52
CA VAL A 166 -4.70 -9.24 -8.16
C VAL A 166 -3.85 -8.91 -9.38
N LEU A 167 -4.12 -9.56 -10.53
CA LEU A 167 -3.42 -9.26 -11.78
C LEU A 167 -3.67 -7.82 -12.23
N LEU A 168 -4.93 -7.37 -12.19
CA LEU A 168 -5.30 -6.00 -12.56
C LEU A 168 -4.61 -4.97 -11.67
N VAL A 169 -4.61 -5.17 -10.35
CA VAL A 169 -3.93 -4.26 -9.41
C VAL A 169 -2.42 -4.23 -9.67
N GLY A 170 -1.79 -5.39 -9.90
CA GLY A 170 -0.38 -5.47 -10.25
C GLY A 170 -0.04 -4.72 -11.54
N LEU A 171 -0.88 -4.83 -12.57
CA LEU A 171 -0.71 -4.07 -13.82
C LEU A 171 -0.88 -2.57 -13.59
N LEU A 172 -1.85 -2.15 -12.78
CA LEU A 172 -2.07 -0.73 -12.44
C LEU A 172 -0.92 -0.13 -11.62
N PHE A 173 -0.15 -0.94 -10.89
CA PHE A 173 1.03 -0.47 -10.18
C PHE A 173 2.14 0.01 -11.14
N ILE A 174 2.36 -0.69 -12.25
CA ILE A 174 3.42 -0.37 -13.22
C ILE A 174 2.93 0.51 -14.38
N THR A 175 1.61 0.70 -14.52
CA THR A 175 1.06 1.56 -15.58
C THR A 175 1.13 3.02 -15.13
N ALA A 176 1.74 3.88 -15.94
CA ALA A 176 1.80 5.32 -15.70
C ALA A 176 0.45 5.97 -16.01
N VAL A 177 -0.53 5.80 -15.09
CA VAL A 177 -1.81 6.51 -15.19
C VAL A 177 -1.63 7.87 -14.54
N SER A 178 -1.56 8.93 -15.35
CA SER A 178 -1.58 10.31 -14.86
C SER A 178 -3.02 10.67 -14.46
N TYR A 179 -3.28 10.73 -13.16
CA TYR A 179 -4.51 11.35 -12.65
C TYR A 179 -4.30 12.87 -12.61
N THR A 180 -4.74 13.57 -13.65
CA THR A 180 -4.96 15.00 -13.57
C THR A 180 -6.20 15.23 -12.71
N HIS A 181 -6.04 15.79 -11.51
CA HIS A 181 -7.19 16.35 -10.80
C HIS A 181 -7.86 17.38 -11.71
N LEU A 182 -9.13 17.15 -12.03
CA LEU A 182 -10.03 18.19 -12.54
C LEU A 182 -10.16 19.24 -11.42
N THR A 183 -9.21 20.16 -11.33
CA THR A 183 -9.42 21.40 -10.63
C THR A 183 -10.37 22.21 -11.52
N LEU A 184 -11.60 22.35 -11.06
CA LEU A 184 -12.51 23.38 -11.56
C LEU A 184 -11.73 24.70 -11.60
N PRO A 185 -11.76 25.44 -12.73
CA PRO A 185 -11.12 26.73 -12.82
C PRO A 185 -11.80 27.65 -11.82
N THR A 186 -11.12 27.91 -10.69
CA THR A 186 -11.52 29.00 -9.81
C THR A 186 -11.08 30.29 -10.51
N ASN A 187 -12.01 30.91 -11.22
CA ASN A 187 -11.89 32.30 -11.63
C ASN A 187 -11.53 33.12 -10.39
N ARG A 188 -10.31 33.60 -10.32
CA ARG A 188 -9.94 34.81 -9.61
C ARG A 188 -9.37 35.76 -10.64
N GLU A 189 -10.28 36.42 -11.35
CA GLU A 189 -10.06 37.81 -11.76
C GLU A 189 -10.41 38.67 -10.55
N VAL A 190 -9.49 39.46 -10.11
CA VAL A 190 -9.40 40.87 -9.73
C VAL A 190 -8.16 41.06 -8.89
#